data_487b5804e23ca29dc301a2077095cb0d
#
_entry.id   487b5804e23ca29dc301a2077095cb0d
#
_cell.length_a   1.000
_cell.length_b   1.000
_cell.length_c   1.000
_cell.angle_alpha   90.00
_cell.angle_beta   90.00
_cell.angle_gamma   90.00
#
_symmetry.space_group_name_H-M   'P 1'
#
loop_
_entity.id
_entity.type
_entity.pdbx_description
1 polymer ?
#
loop_
_entity_poly.entity_id
_entity_poly.type
_entity_poly.pdbx_seq_one_letter_code
_entity_poly.pdbx_strand_id
1 'polypeptide(L)'
;MLKILQRILIVVPLITSVSCDIPSQSEPVQTQIIFVLAAASLTEPFSELGRRFEAQNPHTKVEFSFAGSQQLAQQLGQGAPGDVFASSSQKYMNAAVQANRVAKDKAQIFAKNRLVVIYPKDNSAGVEDLQDLAKPGLKLILAAKEVPVGEYSLDFLDKASNNPAFSPMFNAAVLKNVVSFEENVKAVYTKIALGEADAGIVWISDITPDGAGQVGSLDIPEALNVIAAYPMAAISDSKHPDLARAFIDLVMSPAGQQVLQKYHFISAFP
;
A
#
# COMPACT_ATOMS: atom_id res chain seq x y z
N MET A 1 -26.08 -97.59 -42.50
CA MET A 1 -26.07 -96.59 -41.38
C MET A 1 -24.88 -95.72 -41.51
N LEU A 2 -25.04 -94.53 -42.11
CA LEU A 2 -24.04 -93.58 -42.46
C LEU A 2 -24.02 -92.42 -41.44
N LYS A 3 -22.95 -92.25 -40.66
CA LYS A 3 -22.81 -91.13 -39.70
C LYS A 3 -22.11 -89.97 -40.43
N ILE A 4 -22.84 -88.87 -40.62
CA ILE A 4 -22.32 -87.62 -41.14
C ILE A 4 -21.69 -86.85 -39.99
N LEU A 5 -20.40 -86.58 -40.09
CA LEU A 5 -19.66 -85.75 -39.18
C LEU A 5 -19.72 -84.29 -39.70
N GLN A 6 -20.43 -83.45 -38.94
CA GLN A 6 -20.59 -82.02 -39.22
C GLN A 6 -19.40 -81.28 -38.55
N ARG A 7 -18.51 -80.73 -39.40
CA ARG A 7 -17.42 -79.85 -38.88
C ARG A 7 -17.95 -78.46 -38.68
N ILE A 8 -17.94 -78.04 -37.43
CA ILE A 8 -18.24 -76.65 -37.04
C ILE A 8 -16.97 -75.81 -37.23
N LEU A 9 -17.01 -74.84 -38.16
CA LEU A 9 -15.94 -73.88 -38.40
C LEU A 9 -16.18 -72.71 -37.41
N ILE A 10 -15.29 -72.59 -36.36
CA ILE A 10 -15.33 -71.46 -35.44
C ILE A 10 -14.53 -70.30 -36.07
N VAL A 11 -15.25 -69.26 -36.50
CA VAL A 11 -14.65 -67.98 -36.94
C VAL A 11 -14.42 -67.13 -35.67
N VAL A 12 -13.17 -66.94 -35.30
CA VAL A 12 -12.79 -66.01 -34.21
C VAL A 12 -12.63 -64.59 -34.81
N PRO A 13 -13.44 -63.63 -34.40
CA PRO A 13 -13.27 -62.25 -34.85
C PRO A 13 -11.99 -61.66 -34.16
N LEU A 14 -11.04 -61.18 -34.96
CA LEU A 14 -9.89 -60.42 -34.53
C LEU A 14 -10.35 -59.00 -34.17
N ILE A 15 -10.54 -58.72 -32.87
CA ILE A 15 -10.87 -57.36 -32.35
C ILE A 15 -9.56 -56.57 -32.34
N THR A 16 -9.34 -55.73 -33.34
CA THR A 16 -8.28 -54.69 -33.31
C THR A 16 -8.73 -53.56 -32.39
N SER A 17 -8.17 -53.51 -31.18
CA SER A 17 -8.31 -52.37 -30.28
C SER A 17 -7.58 -51.14 -30.87
N VAL A 18 -8.33 -50.21 -31.44
CA VAL A 18 -7.85 -48.87 -31.75
C VAL A 18 -7.69 -48.12 -30.44
N SER A 19 -6.46 -47.95 -29.94
CA SER A 19 -6.17 -47.02 -28.87
C SER A 19 -6.37 -45.60 -29.40
N CYS A 20 -7.50 -45.00 -29.07
CA CYS A 20 -7.64 -43.54 -29.20
C CYS A 20 -6.76 -42.92 -28.12
N ASP A 21 -5.64 -42.33 -28.51
CA ASP A 21 -4.92 -41.35 -27.68
C ASP A 21 -5.86 -40.15 -27.48
N ILE A 22 -6.49 -40.10 -26.31
CA ILE A 22 -7.23 -38.91 -25.84
C ILE A 22 -6.15 -37.87 -25.52
N PRO A 23 -6.08 -36.73 -26.25
CA PRO A 23 -5.16 -35.68 -25.87
C PRO A 23 -5.48 -35.31 -24.41
N SER A 24 -4.44 -35.40 -23.58
CA SER A 24 -4.51 -34.96 -22.18
C SER A 24 -5.02 -33.51 -22.18
N GLN A 25 -6.26 -33.30 -21.77
CA GLN A 25 -6.76 -31.96 -21.53
C GLN A 25 -5.91 -31.40 -20.39
N SER A 26 -5.05 -30.43 -20.70
CA SER A 26 -4.37 -29.64 -19.67
C SER A 26 -5.46 -29.05 -18.79
N GLU A 27 -5.46 -29.43 -17.52
CA GLU A 27 -6.36 -28.79 -16.54
C GLU A 27 -6.20 -27.26 -16.65
N PRO A 28 -7.31 -26.49 -16.56
CA PRO A 28 -7.25 -25.04 -16.60
C PRO A 28 -6.32 -24.57 -15.45
N VAL A 29 -5.24 -23.90 -15.78
CA VAL A 29 -4.31 -23.36 -14.77
C VAL A 29 -5.10 -22.37 -13.93
N GLN A 30 -5.33 -22.71 -12.67
CA GLN A 30 -6.09 -21.89 -11.74
C GLN A 30 -5.31 -20.61 -11.42
N THR A 31 -5.92 -19.44 -11.63
CA THR A 31 -5.34 -18.15 -11.25
C THR A 31 -5.21 -18.08 -9.74
N GLN A 32 -4.00 -17.79 -9.25
CA GLN A 32 -3.71 -17.52 -7.85
C GLN A 32 -3.90 -16.04 -7.57
N ILE A 33 -4.47 -15.70 -6.41
CA ILE A 33 -4.69 -14.31 -6.00
C ILE A 33 -3.93 -14.08 -4.70
N ILE A 34 -3.05 -13.07 -4.68
CA ILE A 34 -2.45 -12.59 -3.44
C ILE A 34 -3.13 -11.30 -3.00
N PHE A 35 -3.43 -11.22 -1.70
CA PHE A 35 -4.02 -10.04 -1.08
C PHE A 35 -2.96 -9.23 -0.35
N VAL A 36 -2.78 -7.98 -0.78
CA VAL A 36 -1.82 -7.05 -0.19
C VAL A 36 -2.57 -5.94 0.55
N LEU A 37 -2.44 -5.90 1.86
CA LEU A 37 -2.94 -4.83 2.70
C LEU A 37 -1.85 -3.75 2.79
N ALA A 38 -2.09 -2.59 2.22
CA ALA A 38 -1.06 -1.56 2.09
C ALA A 38 -1.57 -0.17 2.52
N ALA A 39 -0.71 0.60 3.17
CA ALA A 39 -1.00 1.98 3.54
C ALA A 39 -1.49 2.79 2.32
N ALA A 40 -2.46 3.68 2.52
CA ALA A 40 -3.10 4.46 1.44
C ALA A 40 -2.08 5.26 0.58
N SER A 41 -0.99 5.74 1.17
CA SER A 41 0.11 6.40 0.45
C SER A 41 0.87 5.51 -0.54
N LEU A 42 0.67 4.19 -0.48
CA LEU A 42 1.28 3.20 -1.38
C LEU A 42 0.41 2.90 -2.60
N THR A 43 -0.74 3.53 -2.76
CA THR A 43 -1.73 3.19 -3.81
C THR A 43 -1.09 3.18 -5.19
N GLU A 44 -0.46 4.24 -5.61
CA GLU A 44 0.09 4.37 -6.96
C GLU A 44 1.34 3.49 -7.17
N PRO A 45 2.39 3.53 -6.30
CA PRO A 45 3.57 2.70 -6.49
C PRO A 45 3.25 1.21 -6.40
N PHE A 46 2.38 0.78 -5.47
CA PHE A 46 2.04 -0.63 -5.34
C PHE A 46 1.15 -1.11 -6.48
N SER A 47 0.26 -0.27 -7.01
CA SER A 47 -0.50 -0.59 -8.23
C SER A 47 0.44 -0.79 -9.43
N GLU A 48 1.51 0.02 -9.57
CA GLU A 48 2.52 -0.19 -10.60
C GLU A 48 3.32 -1.48 -10.37
N LEU A 49 3.75 -1.73 -9.12
CA LEU A 49 4.47 -2.96 -8.75
C LEU A 49 3.61 -4.21 -8.91
N GLY A 50 2.31 -4.13 -8.59
CA GLY A 50 1.36 -5.22 -8.81
C GLY A 50 1.28 -5.63 -10.29
N ARG A 51 1.13 -4.65 -11.18
CA ARG A 51 1.15 -4.92 -12.63
C ARG A 51 2.46 -5.56 -13.10
N ARG A 52 3.62 -5.10 -12.57
CA ARG A 52 4.92 -5.70 -12.88
C ARG A 52 5.03 -7.13 -12.36
N PHE A 53 4.51 -7.38 -11.15
CA PHE A 53 4.49 -8.70 -10.54
C PHE A 53 3.64 -9.68 -11.35
N GLU A 54 2.42 -9.29 -11.74
CA GLU A 54 1.53 -10.09 -12.58
C GLU A 54 2.16 -10.43 -13.94
N ALA A 55 2.88 -9.47 -14.55
CA ALA A 55 3.58 -9.70 -15.82
C ALA A 55 4.73 -10.72 -15.70
N GLN A 56 5.36 -10.82 -14.51
CA GLN A 56 6.45 -11.77 -14.24
C GLN A 56 5.96 -13.13 -13.73
N ASN A 57 4.71 -13.19 -13.22
CA ASN A 57 4.10 -14.38 -12.64
C ASN A 57 2.78 -14.71 -13.37
N PRO A 58 2.84 -15.40 -14.52
CA PRO A 58 1.64 -15.81 -15.25
C PRO A 58 0.67 -16.55 -14.33
N HIS A 59 -0.63 -16.34 -14.50
CA HIS A 59 -1.69 -16.89 -13.67
C HIS A 59 -1.72 -16.41 -12.21
N THR A 60 -1.06 -15.29 -11.91
CA THR A 60 -1.16 -14.62 -10.61
C THR A 60 -1.84 -13.26 -10.76
N LYS A 61 -2.71 -12.91 -9.79
CA LYS A 61 -3.31 -11.60 -9.63
C LYS A 61 -2.91 -11.01 -8.28
N VAL A 62 -2.72 -9.69 -8.24
CA VAL A 62 -2.47 -8.95 -7.00
C VAL A 62 -3.69 -8.07 -6.71
N GLU A 63 -4.37 -8.38 -5.63
CA GLU A 63 -5.46 -7.56 -5.12
C GLU A 63 -4.98 -6.72 -3.93
N PHE A 64 -5.33 -5.45 -3.94
CA PHE A 64 -4.91 -4.51 -2.91
C PHE A 64 -6.09 -4.04 -2.06
N SER A 65 -5.85 -3.95 -0.75
CA SER A 65 -6.67 -3.17 0.17
C SER A 65 -5.86 -1.96 0.63
N PHE A 66 -6.18 -0.78 0.10
CA PHE A 66 -5.53 0.46 0.49
C PHE A 66 -6.36 1.20 1.53
N ALA A 67 -5.79 1.43 2.72
CA ALA A 67 -6.44 2.15 3.81
C ALA A 67 -5.40 2.76 4.75
N GLY A 68 -5.86 3.45 5.80
CA GLY A 68 -4.98 3.87 6.88
C GLY A 68 -4.34 2.65 7.56
N SER A 69 -3.05 2.73 7.90
CA SER A 69 -2.34 1.59 8.52
C SER A 69 -2.97 1.15 9.83
N GLN A 70 -3.61 2.06 10.58
CA GLN A 70 -4.36 1.75 11.80
C GLN A 70 -5.56 0.82 11.52
N GLN A 71 -6.29 1.10 10.43
CA GLN A 71 -7.45 0.30 10.01
C GLN A 71 -7.01 -1.09 9.56
N LEU A 72 -5.96 -1.16 8.73
CA LEU A 72 -5.43 -2.43 8.25
C LEU A 72 -4.88 -3.31 9.39
N ALA A 73 -4.15 -2.72 10.32
CA ALA A 73 -3.66 -3.45 11.50
C ALA A 73 -4.80 -3.96 12.39
N GLN A 74 -5.88 -3.16 12.54
CA GLN A 74 -7.08 -3.58 13.26
C GLN A 74 -7.79 -4.73 12.54
N GLN A 75 -7.98 -4.65 11.21
CA GLN A 75 -8.56 -5.71 10.40
C GLN A 75 -7.76 -7.01 10.52
N LEU A 76 -6.42 -6.93 10.44
CA LEU A 76 -5.55 -8.07 10.65
C LEU A 76 -5.74 -8.67 12.05
N GLY A 77 -5.77 -7.83 13.09
CA GLY A 77 -6.01 -8.30 14.47
C GLY A 77 -7.37 -8.99 14.65
N GLN A 78 -8.37 -8.64 13.84
CA GLN A 78 -9.69 -9.26 13.80
C GLN A 78 -9.75 -10.50 12.88
N GLY A 79 -8.63 -10.93 12.30
CA GLY A 79 -8.55 -12.13 11.48
C GLY A 79 -8.82 -11.91 9.98
N ALA A 80 -8.77 -10.66 9.48
CA ALA A 80 -8.90 -10.42 8.04
C ALA A 80 -7.85 -11.22 7.25
N PRO A 81 -8.21 -11.87 6.13
CA PRO A 81 -7.26 -12.59 5.30
C PRO A 81 -6.30 -11.61 4.60
N GLY A 82 -5.10 -12.10 4.27
CA GLY A 82 -4.11 -11.36 3.52
C GLY A 82 -2.82 -12.16 3.38
N ASP A 83 -1.98 -11.73 2.47
CA ASP A 83 -0.69 -12.37 2.19
C ASP A 83 0.48 -11.46 2.55
N VAL A 84 0.33 -10.15 2.32
CA VAL A 84 1.35 -9.14 2.64
C VAL A 84 0.72 -7.97 3.38
N PHE A 85 1.41 -7.46 4.39
CA PHE A 85 1.07 -6.21 5.07
C PHE A 85 2.20 -5.20 4.91
N ALA A 86 1.88 -4.02 4.37
CA ALA A 86 2.79 -2.89 4.19
C ALA A 86 2.23 -1.65 4.90
N SER A 87 2.92 -1.21 5.94
CA SER A 87 2.49 -0.14 6.83
C SER A 87 3.29 1.14 6.62
N SER A 88 2.70 2.30 6.83
CA SER A 88 3.38 3.61 6.89
C SER A 88 3.88 3.95 8.31
N SER A 89 3.87 2.99 9.23
CA SER A 89 4.33 3.18 10.61
C SER A 89 4.77 1.86 11.23
N GLN A 90 5.91 1.90 11.94
CA GLN A 90 6.39 0.77 12.74
C GLN A 90 5.40 0.39 13.86
N LYS A 91 4.68 1.36 14.42
CA LYS A 91 3.67 1.16 15.46
C LYS A 91 2.61 0.14 15.03
N TYR A 92 2.06 0.29 13.81
CA TYR A 92 1.01 -0.60 13.31
C TYR A 92 1.54 -1.93 12.79
N MET A 93 2.77 -1.98 12.31
CA MET A 93 3.45 -3.26 12.08
C MET A 93 3.63 -4.03 13.40
N ASN A 94 4.06 -3.34 14.47
CA ASN A 94 4.17 -3.95 15.80
C ASN A 94 2.82 -4.45 16.34
N ALA A 95 1.72 -3.74 16.06
CA ALA A 95 0.38 -4.19 16.41
C ALA A 95 0.01 -5.51 15.68
N ALA A 96 0.35 -5.64 14.39
CA ALA A 96 0.17 -6.88 13.64
C ALA A 96 1.04 -8.03 14.19
N VAL A 97 2.26 -7.73 14.65
CA VAL A 97 3.12 -8.70 15.34
C VAL A 97 2.52 -9.15 16.66
N GLN A 98 2.02 -8.22 17.48
CA GLN A 98 1.36 -8.52 18.76
C GLN A 98 0.09 -9.37 18.58
N ALA A 99 -0.62 -9.16 17.48
CA ALA A 99 -1.77 -9.97 17.08
C ALA A 99 -1.37 -11.35 16.46
N ASN A 100 -0.09 -11.69 16.43
CA ASN A 100 0.47 -12.91 15.82
C ASN A 100 0.16 -13.03 14.31
N ARG A 101 -0.15 -11.92 13.64
CA ARG A 101 -0.40 -11.90 12.19
C ARG A 101 0.86 -11.72 11.37
N VAL A 102 1.93 -11.24 11.98
CA VAL A 102 3.26 -11.09 11.40
C VAL A 102 4.28 -11.69 12.37
N ALA A 103 5.22 -12.46 11.86
CA ALA A 103 6.31 -13.00 12.69
C ALA A 103 7.27 -11.87 13.12
N LYS A 104 7.71 -11.89 14.39
CA LYS A 104 8.42 -10.79 15.06
C LYS A 104 9.61 -10.24 14.28
N ASP A 105 10.40 -11.11 13.64
CA ASP A 105 11.67 -10.72 13.00
C ASP A 105 11.57 -10.73 11.46
N LYS A 106 10.34 -10.69 10.89
CA LYS A 106 10.12 -10.77 9.45
C LYS A 106 9.73 -9.45 8.80
N ALA A 107 9.42 -8.42 9.60
CA ALA A 107 9.15 -7.11 9.06
C ALA A 107 10.46 -6.43 8.60
N GLN A 108 10.46 -5.95 7.35
CA GLN A 108 11.60 -5.26 6.74
C GLN A 108 11.18 -3.85 6.35
N ILE A 109 12.02 -2.85 6.64
CA ILE A 109 11.79 -1.49 6.18
C ILE A 109 12.19 -1.43 4.71
N PHE A 110 11.23 -1.11 3.85
CA PHE A 110 11.42 -1.06 2.39
C PHE A 110 11.47 0.35 1.84
N ALA A 111 10.97 1.34 2.60
CA ALA A 111 10.97 2.75 2.21
C ALA A 111 10.94 3.65 3.44
N LYS A 112 11.25 4.93 3.22
CA LYS A 112 11.02 6.01 4.17
C LYS A 112 10.25 7.13 3.48
N ASN A 113 9.63 8.01 4.27
CA ASN A 113 8.85 9.13 3.77
C ASN A 113 9.02 10.35 4.69
N ARG A 114 8.63 11.52 4.20
CA ARG A 114 8.65 12.77 4.96
C ARG A 114 7.34 13.55 4.74
N LEU A 115 7.01 14.38 5.70
CA LEU A 115 5.85 15.26 5.62
C LEU A 115 6.11 16.45 4.67
N VAL A 116 5.02 16.94 4.09
CA VAL A 116 4.95 18.17 3.32
C VAL A 116 3.59 18.83 3.57
N VAL A 117 3.56 20.15 3.58
CA VAL A 117 2.31 20.92 3.55
C VAL A 117 1.87 21.02 2.10
N ILE A 118 0.59 20.80 1.83
CA ILE A 118 -0.02 21.05 0.51
C ILE A 118 -1.14 22.08 0.61
N TYR A 119 -1.39 22.78 -0.49
CA TYR A 119 -2.47 23.73 -0.64
C TYR A 119 -3.05 23.64 -2.05
N PRO A 120 -4.30 24.08 -2.32
CA PRO A 120 -4.88 24.09 -3.64
C PRO A 120 -3.99 24.86 -4.65
N LYS A 121 -3.98 24.43 -5.90
CA LYS A 121 -3.10 25.01 -6.94
C LYS A 121 -3.22 26.52 -7.08
N ASP A 122 -4.42 27.06 -6.93
CA ASP A 122 -4.69 28.50 -7.05
C ASP A 122 -4.20 29.30 -5.84
N ASN A 123 -3.93 28.63 -4.72
CA ASN A 123 -3.46 29.23 -3.46
C ASN A 123 -4.24 30.49 -3.06
N SER A 124 -5.55 30.45 -3.16
CA SER A 124 -6.42 31.60 -2.90
C SER A 124 -6.33 32.14 -1.46
N ALA A 125 -5.90 31.28 -0.52
CA ALA A 125 -5.67 31.66 0.87
C ALA A 125 -4.28 32.29 1.14
N GLY A 126 -3.36 32.29 0.14
CA GLY A 126 -2.04 32.89 0.28
C GLY A 126 -1.15 32.19 1.30
N VAL A 127 -1.08 30.86 1.23
CA VAL A 127 -0.19 30.03 2.08
C VAL A 127 1.21 30.06 1.46
N GLU A 128 2.11 30.87 2.00
CA GLU A 128 3.46 31.10 1.47
C GLU A 128 4.57 30.51 2.33
N ASP A 129 4.33 30.37 3.65
CA ASP A 129 5.24 29.78 4.60
C ASP A 129 4.52 28.93 5.65
N LEU A 130 5.30 28.19 6.47
CA LEU A 130 4.72 27.30 7.47
C LEU A 130 4.03 28.04 8.61
N GLN A 131 4.42 29.29 8.90
CA GLN A 131 3.80 30.12 9.93
C GLN A 131 2.38 30.50 9.54
N ASP A 132 2.08 30.52 8.25
CA ASP A 132 0.74 30.81 7.72
C ASP A 132 -0.33 29.83 8.18
N LEU A 133 0.07 28.59 8.49
CA LEU A 133 -0.86 27.58 9.00
C LEU A 133 -1.55 28.02 10.30
N ALA A 134 -0.94 28.95 11.06
CA ALA A 134 -1.49 29.52 12.28
C ALA A 134 -2.31 30.80 12.05
N LYS A 135 -2.45 31.31 10.81
CA LYS A 135 -3.27 32.49 10.49
C LYS A 135 -4.72 32.22 10.89
N PRO A 136 -5.39 33.12 11.67
CA PRO A 136 -6.78 32.94 12.04
C PRO A 136 -7.68 32.87 10.80
N GLY A 137 -8.59 31.89 10.77
CA GLY A 137 -9.56 31.72 9.71
C GLY A 137 -9.08 30.86 8.52
N LEU A 138 -7.82 30.45 8.49
CA LEU A 138 -7.35 29.45 7.55
C LEU A 138 -8.07 28.12 7.83
N LYS A 139 -8.48 27.41 6.79
CA LYS A 139 -9.13 26.11 6.92
C LYS A 139 -8.12 25.00 6.64
N LEU A 140 -7.86 24.16 7.63
CA LEU A 140 -6.93 23.06 7.50
C LEU A 140 -7.63 21.70 7.53
N ILE A 141 -7.10 20.76 6.78
CA ILE A 141 -7.47 19.34 6.88
C ILE A 141 -6.23 18.56 7.28
N LEU A 142 -6.33 17.78 8.33
CA LEU A 142 -5.30 16.84 8.77
C LEU A 142 -5.87 15.42 8.76
N ALA A 143 -5.03 14.42 8.79
CA ALA A 143 -5.47 13.08 9.15
C ALA A 143 -5.67 12.99 10.67
N ALA A 144 -6.57 12.10 11.10
CA ALA A 144 -6.80 11.85 12.52
C ALA A 144 -5.50 11.37 13.22
N LYS A 145 -5.38 11.64 14.51
CA LYS A 145 -4.17 11.32 15.29
C LYS A 145 -3.81 9.85 15.32
N GLU A 146 -4.75 8.96 15.07
CA GLU A 146 -4.55 7.51 14.95
C GLU A 146 -3.94 7.12 13.62
N VAL A 147 -4.08 7.96 12.60
CA VAL A 147 -3.49 7.73 11.27
C VAL A 147 -2.00 8.09 11.33
N PRO A 148 -1.08 7.30 10.76
CA PRO A 148 0.36 7.62 10.81
C PRO A 148 0.69 9.06 10.42
N VAL A 149 0.22 9.56 9.27
CA VAL A 149 0.51 10.94 8.87
C VAL A 149 -0.09 11.98 9.84
N GLY A 150 -1.21 11.69 10.47
CA GLY A 150 -1.79 12.55 11.49
C GLY A 150 -0.92 12.60 12.76
N GLU A 151 -0.47 11.45 13.27
CA GLU A 151 0.47 11.36 14.39
C GLU A 151 1.75 12.16 14.11
N TYR A 152 2.38 11.93 12.96
CA TYR A 152 3.59 12.65 12.56
C TYR A 152 3.35 14.15 12.29
N SER A 153 2.16 14.54 11.83
CA SER A 153 1.78 15.96 11.71
C SER A 153 1.75 16.66 13.05
N LEU A 154 1.18 16.01 14.09
CA LEU A 154 1.21 16.54 15.45
C LEU A 154 2.64 16.66 16.00
N ASP A 155 3.50 15.67 15.75
CA ASP A 155 4.91 15.71 16.13
C ASP A 155 5.65 16.90 15.45
N PHE A 156 5.35 17.17 14.18
CA PHE A 156 5.85 18.36 13.48
C PHE A 156 5.38 19.65 14.15
N LEU A 157 4.09 19.78 14.44
CA LEU A 157 3.53 20.98 15.08
C LEU A 157 4.13 21.22 16.47
N ASP A 158 4.36 20.15 17.24
CA ASP A 158 5.03 20.24 18.54
C ASP A 158 6.50 20.67 18.41
N LYS A 159 7.25 20.09 17.46
CA LYS A 159 8.62 20.53 17.18
C LYS A 159 8.68 21.99 16.74
N ALA A 160 7.74 22.42 15.89
CA ALA A 160 7.66 23.81 15.45
C ALA A 160 7.39 24.76 16.62
N SER A 161 6.45 24.43 17.52
CA SER A 161 6.16 25.24 18.72
C SER A 161 7.35 25.38 19.69
N ASN A 162 8.28 24.40 19.66
CA ASN A 162 9.51 24.43 20.44
C ASN A 162 10.69 25.09 19.72
N ASN A 163 10.49 25.52 18.46
CA ASN A 163 11.52 26.17 17.66
C ASN A 163 11.37 27.68 17.73
N PRO A 164 12.46 28.47 18.00
CA PRO A 164 12.38 29.92 18.12
C PRO A 164 11.87 30.68 16.89
N ALA A 165 11.87 30.04 15.69
CA ALA A 165 11.31 30.63 14.48
C ALA A 165 9.79 30.66 14.47
N PHE A 166 9.12 29.98 15.40
CA PHE A 166 7.68 29.88 15.51
C PHE A 166 7.18 30.39 16.87
N SER A 167 5.89 30.73 16.93
CA SER A 167 5.25 31.03 18.21
C SER A 167 5.19 29.77 19.07
N PRO A 168 5.41 29.85 20.39
CA PRO A 168 5.12 28.74 21.31
C PRO A 168 3.68 28.27 21.26
N MET A 169 2.75 29.09 20.77
CA MET A 169 1.33 28.73 20.56
C MET A 169 1.05 28.20 19.15
N PHE A 170 2.07 27.96 18.32
CA PHE A 170 1.88 27.57 16.92
C PHE A 170 1.01 26.32 16.78
N ASN A 171 1.32 25.23 17.48
CA ASN A 171 0.50 24.00 17.46
C ASN A 171 -0.96 24.29 17.80
N ALA A 172 -1.22 24.99 18.92
CA ALA A 172 -2.58 25.30 19.34
C ALA A 172 -3.34 26.18 18.31
N ALA A 173 -2.65 27.13 17.67
CA ALA A 173 -3.24 27.99 16.67
C ALA A 173 -3.55 27.21 15.37
N VAL A 174 -2.64 26.34 14.92
CA VAL A 174 -2.86 25.46 13.76
C VAL A 174 -4.03 24.51 14.02
N LEU A 175 -4.08 23.85 15.17
CA LEU A 175 -5.16 22.92 15.52
C LEU A 175 -6.53 23.59 15.60
N LYS A 176 -6.58 24.88 15.98
CA LYS A 176 -7.82 25.66 15.97
C LYS A 176 -8.36 25.90 14.55
N ASN A 177 -7.49 25.88 13.55
CA ASN A 177 -7.83 26.06 12.14
C ASN A 177 -8.29 24.74 11.48
N VAL A 178 -8.14 23.58 12.15
CA VAL A 178 -8.51 22.29 11.56
C VAL A 178 -10.03 22.17 11.52
N VAL A 179 -10.57 22.04 10.32
CA VAL A 179 -12.00 21.90 10.04
C VAL A 179 -12.43 20.45 9.86
N SER A 180 -11.49 19.54 9.57
CA SER A 180 -11.76 18.11 9.40
C SER A 180 -10.54 17.26 9.71
N PHE A 181 -10.78 16.07 10.25
CA PHE A 181 -9.79 15.03 10.46
C PHE A 181 -10.15 13.78 9.65
N GLU A 182 -9.24 13.36 8.77
CA GLU A 182 -9.47 12.30 7.80
C GLU A 182 -8.96 10.94 8.29
N GLU A 183 -9.58 9.87 7.81
CA GLU A 183 -9.24 8.50 8.19
C GLU A 183 -7.99 7.94 7.48
N ASN A 184 -7.49 8.62 6.44
CA ASN A 184 -6.27 8.29 5.73
C ASN A 184 -5.73 9.51 4.96
N VAL A 185 -4.47 9.42 4.50
CA VAL A 185 -3.78 10.52 3.84
C VAL A 185 -4.35 10.87 2.46
N LYS A 186 -4.88 9.88 1.72
CA LYS A 186 -5.47 10.16 0.39
C LYS A 186 -6.72 11.01 0.49
N ALA A 187 -7.50 10.85 1.55
CA ALA A 187 -8.65 11.72 1.81
C ALA A 187 -8.20 13.17 2.06
N VAL A 188 -7.13 13.39 2.83
CA VAL A 188 -6.53 14.74 2.99
C VAL A 188 -6.13 15.31 1.65
N TYR A 189 -5.29 14.59 0.87
CA TYR A 189 -4.83 15.05 -0.44
C TYR A 189 -6.00 15.41 -1.36
N THR A 190 -6.98 14.52 -1.48
CA THR A 190 -8.11 14.69 -2.40
C THR A 190 -8.92 15.95 -2.07
N LYS A 191 -9.22 16.18 -0.79
CA LYS A 191 -9.97 17.36 -0.36
C LYS A 191 -9.22 18.66 -0.63
N ILE A 192 -7.90 18.68 -0.41
CA ILE A 192 -7.09 19.86 -0.77
C ILE A 192 -7.04 20.06 -2.27
N ALA A 193 -6.83 19.02 -3.07
CA ALA A 193 -6.82 19.11 -4.52
C ALA A 193 -8.17 19.60 -5.10
N LEU A 194 -9.27 19.32 -4.42
CA LEU A 194 -10.62 19.81 -4.77
C LEU A 194 -10.92 21.23 -4.23
N GLY A 195 -10.02 21.83 -3.45
CA GLY A 195 -10.23 23.16 -2.87
C GLY A 195 -11.23 23.19 -1.71
N GLU A 196 -11.48 22.07 -1.02
CA GLU A 196 -12.39 22.01 0.13
C GLU A 196 -11.81 22.67 1.39
N ALA A 197 -10.50 22.90 1.42
CA ALA A 197 -9.80 23.63 2.45
C ALA A 197 -8.54 24.30 1.89
N ASP A 198 -7.92 25.15 2.70
CA ASP A 198 -6.83 26.03 2.29
C ASP A 198 -5.46 25.35 2.35
N ALA A 199 -5.26 24.40 3.28
CA ALA A 199 -4.05 23.58 3.35
C ALA A 199 -4.27 22.27 4.11
N GLY A 200 -3.31 21.35 3.94
CA GLY A 200 -3.25 20.07 4.64
C GLY A 200 -1.82 19.56 4.76
N ILE A 201 -1.61 18.55 5.59
CA ILE A 201 -0.31 17.90 5.75
C ILE A 201 -0.43 16.45 5.28
N VAL A 202 0.44 16.08 4.35
CA VAL A 202 0.49 14.77 3.71
C VAL A 202 1.93 14.26 3.62
N TRP A 203 2.14 13.06 3.10
CA TRP A 203 3.47 12.60 2.72
C TRP A 203 3.89 13.20 1.38
N ILE A 204 5.18 13.44 1.18
CA ILE A 204 5.69 13.91 -0.12
C ILE A 204 5.32 12.95 -1.25
N SER A 205 5.20 11.65 -0.96
CA SER A 205 4.80 10.62 -1.93
C SER A 205 3.35 10.72 -2.41
N ASP A 206 2.50 11.47 -1.70
CA ASP A 206 1.10 11.67 -2.11
C ASP A 206 0.99 12.69 -3.24
N ILE A 207 2.02 13.53 -3.44
CA ILE A 207 2.17 14.38 -4.63
C ILE A 207 2.72 13.51 -5.76
N THR A 208 1.86 12.74 -6.38
CA THR A 208 2.25 11.83 -7.46
C THR A 208 2.60 12.59 -8.74
N PRO A 209 3.40 12.01 -9.67
CA PRO A 209 3.70 12.66 -10.96
C PRO A 209 2.46 13.15 -11.70
N ASP A 210 1.38 12.38 -11.69
CA ASP A 210 0.12 12.73 -12.35
C ASP A 210 -0.70 13.78 -11.56
N GLY A 211 -0.49 13.86 -10.23
CA GLY A 211 -1.16 14.80 -9.32
C GLY A 211 -0.39 16.09 -9.04
N ALA A 212 0.89 16.19 -9.44
CA ALA A 212 1.76 17.33 -9.13
C ALA A 212 1.23 18.70 -9.60
N GLY A 213 0.36 18.69 -10.60
CA GLY A 213 -0.29 19.92 -11.11
C GLY A 213 -1.58 20.32 -10.38
N GLN A 214 -2.06 19.55 -9.41
CA GLN A 214 -3.34 19.79 -8.73
C GLN A 214 -3.17 20.56 -7.41
N VAL A 215 -2.00 20.49 -6.79
CA VAL A 215 -1.67 21.16 -5.53
C VAL A 215 -0.35 21.89 -5.63
N GLY A 216 -0.18 22.95 -4.83
CA GLY A 216 1.11 23.51 -4.47
C GLY A 216 1.61 22.87 -3.18
N SER A 217 2.89 23.06 -2.85
CA SER A 217 3.47 22.50 -1.64
C SER A 217 4.50 23.39 -0.99
N LEU A 218 4.62 23.27 0.34
CA LEU A 218 5.70 23.85 1.14
C LEU A 218 6.47 22.71 1.83
N ASP A 219 7.79 22.73 1.65
CA ASP A 219 8.67 21.81 2.34
C ASP A 219 8.72 22.10 3.84
N ILE A 220 8.70 21.05 4.65
CA ILE A 220 8.99 21.13 6.08
C ILE A 220 10.49 20.90 6.26
N PRO A 221 11.24 21.85 6.84
CA PRO A 221 12.68 21.71 7.08
C PRO A 221 13.00 20.41 7.84
N GLU A 222 14.10 19.76 7.50
CA GLU A 222 14.49 18.45 8.07
C GLU A 222 14.52 18.45 9.61
N ALA A 223 14.97 19.55 10.22
CA ALA A 223 15.01 19.70 11.69
C ALA A 223 13.61 19.64 12.34
N LEU A 224 12.56 20.01 11.61
CA LEU A 224 11.16 19.99 12.07
C LEU A 224 10.43 18.77 11.56
N ASN A 225 10.88 18.18 10.46
CA ASN A 225 10.21 17.03 9.84
C ASN A 225 10.36 15.76 10.69
N VAL A 226 9.54 14.78 10.39
CA VAL A 226 9.60 13.43 10.95
C VAL A 226 9.73 12.44 9.80
N ILE A 227 10.77 11.62 9.83
CA ILE A 227 11.01 10.61 8.81
C ILE A 227 10.26 9.33 9.20
N ALA A 228 9.24 8.99 8.45
CA ALA A 228 8.48 7.78 8.64
C ALA A 228 9.19 6.57 8.01
N ALA A 229 9.30 5.49 8.77
CA ALA A 229 9.77 4.20 8.27
C ALA A 229 8.56 3.35 7.83
N TYR A 230 8.65 2.77 6.64
CA TYR A 230 7.63 1.93 6.04
C TYR A 230 8.06 0.46 6.12
N PRO A 231 7.58 -0.30 7.10
CA PRO A 231 7.81 -1.73 7.20
C PRO A 231 6.82 -2.54 6.35
N MET A 232 7.29 -3.67 5.84
CA MET A 232 6.48 -4.66 5.13
C MET A 232 6.85 -6.07 5.60
N ALA A 233 5.85 -6.97 5.62
CA ALA A 233 6.04 -8.38 5.98
C ALA A 233 5.00 -9.28 5.30
N ALA A 234 5.34 -10.55 5.11
CA ALA A 234 4.36 -11.58 4.82
C ALA A 234 3.50 -11.85 6.06
N ILE A 235 2.21 -12.10 5.84
CA ILE A 235 1.25 -12.46 6.89
C ILE A 235 1.47 -13.94 7.23
N SER A 236 1.49 -14.28 8.53
CA SER A 236 1.93 -15.59 9.05
C SER A 236 1.06 -16.76 8.57
N ASP A 237 -0.23 -16.51 8.35
CA ASP A 237 -1.22 -17.48 7.88
C ASP A 237 -1.62 -17.27 6.42
N SER A 238 -0.75 -16.62 5.64
CA SER A 238 -0.88 -16.49 4.18
C SER A 238 -1.10 -17.85 3.53
N LYS A 239 -2.04 -17.92 2.60
CA LYS A 239 -2.28 -19.12 1.79
C LYS A 239 -1.31 -19.24 0.61
N HIS A 240 -0.59 -18.15 0.30
CA HIS A 240 0.35 -18.03 -0.81
C HIS A 240 1.73 -17.52 -0.33
N PRO A 241 2.40 -18.18 0.64
CA PRO A 241 3.59 -17.66 1.30
C PRO A 241 4.76 -17.42 0.33
N ASP A 242 4.88 -18.23 -0.72
CA ASP A 242 5.95 -18.05 -1.71
C ASP A 242 5.69 -16.86 -2.63
N LEU A 243 4.44 -16.64 -3.07
CA LEU A 243 4.06 -15.45 -3.83
C LEU A 243 4.15 -14.18 -2.99
N ALA A 244 3.76 -14.23 -1.71
CA ALA A 244 3.94 -13.12 -0.77
C ALA A 244 5.41 -12.72 -0.65
N ARG A 245 6.31 -13.71 -0.50
CA ARG A 245 7.76 -13.47 -0.46
C ARG A 245 8.26 -12.89 -1.77
N ALA A 246 7.86 -13.48 -2.92
CA ALA A 246 8.26 -12.98 -4.23
C ALA A 246 7.80 -11.54 -4.49
N PHE A 247 6.61 -11.15 -4.02
CA PHE A 247 6.14 -9.77 -4.08
C PHE A 247 7.00 -8.84 -3.22
N ILE A 248 7.33 -9.25 -1.98
CA ILE A 248 8.24 -8.51 -1.09
C ILE A 248 9.61 -8.34 -1.76
N ASP A 249 10.17 -9.41 -2.32
CA ASP A 249 11.46 -9.39 -3.01
C ASP A 249 11.45 -8.45 -4.23
N LEU A 250 10.34 -8.40 -4.99
CA LEU A 250 10.17 -7.42 -6.06
C LEU A 250 10.20 -5.98 -5.53
N VAL A 251 9.46 -5.68 -4.45
CA VAL A 251 9.45 -4.32 -3.84
C VAL A 251 10.85 -3.95 -3.35
N MET A 252 11.58 -4.88 -2.75
CA MET A 252 12.94 -4.69 -2.22
C MET A 252 14.01 -4.64 -3.32
N SER A 253 13.72 -5.10 -4.53
CA SER A 253 14.67 -5.12 -5.65
C SER A 253 15.04 -3.71 -6.12
N PRO A 254 16.19 -3.53 -6.84
CA PRO A 254 16.52 -2.23 -7.45
C PRO A 254 15.40 -1.69 -8.34
N ALA A 255 14.71 -2.55 -9.09
CA ALA A 255 13.59 -2.15 -9.96
C ALA A 255 12.37 -1.68 -9.15
N GLY A 256 12.09 -2.34 -8.01
CA GLY A 256 11.04 -1.93 -7.08
C GLY A 256 11.37 -0.61 -6.40
N GLN A 257 12.61 -0.42 -5.98
CA GLN A 257 13.08 0.83 -5.37
C GLN A 257 13.03 2.01 -6.35
N GLN A 258 13.32 1.81 -7.64
CA GLN A 258 13.14 2.84 -8.67
C GLN A 258 11.68 3.26 -8.82
N VAL A 259 10.73 2.31 -8.72
CA VAL A 259 9.30 2.66 -8.70
C VAL A 259 8.98 3.52 -7.48
N LEU A 260 9.40 3.13 -6.29
CA LEU A 260 9.17 3.90 -5.06
C LEU A 260 9.77 5.31 -5.16
N GLN A 261 10.99 5.45 -5.66
CA GLN A 261 11.66 6.75 -5.86
C GLN A 261 10.92 7.64 -6.87
N LYS A 262 10.35 7.08 -7.95
CA LYS A 262 9.49 7.80 -8.90
C LYS A 262 8.31 8.47 -8.20
N TYR A 263 7.81 7.88 -7.12
CA TYR A 263 6.73 8.41 -6.29
C TYR A 263 7.28 9.09 -5.02
N HIS A 264 8.49 9.63 -5.05
CA HIS A 264 9.12 10.44 -4.00
C HIS A 264 9.39 9.73 -2.68
N PHE A 265 9.28 8.40 -2.62
CA PHE A 265 9.75 7.66 -1.45
C PHE A 265 11.27 7.73 -1.34
N ILE A 266 11.76 7.81 -0.11
CA ILE A 266 13.18 7.75 0.21
C ILE A 266 13.57 6.27 0.32
N SER A 267 14.63 5.86 -0.37
CA SER A 267 15.15 4.49 -0.28
C SER A 267 15.47 4.11 1.17
N ALA A 268 15.14 2.88 1.55
CA ALA A 268 15.58 2.31 2.82
C ALA A 268 17.05 1.83 2.76
N PHE A 269 17.60 1.73 1.56
CA PHE A 269 18.97 1.28 1.32
C PHE A 269 19.87 2.47 1.01
N PRO A 270 21.14 2.42 1.43
CA PRO A 270 22.12 3.44 1.12
C PRO A 270 22.41 3.57 -0.37
#